data_d697dfbd63900c8a9aef71085ca08b7d
#
_entry.id   d697dfbd63900c8a9aef71085ca08b7d
#
_cell.length_a   1.000
_cell.length_b   1.000
_cell.length_c   1.000
_cell.angle_alpha   90.00
_cell.angle_beta   90.00
_cell.angle_gamma   90.00
#
_symmetry.space_group_name_H-M   'P 1'
#
loop_
_entity.id
_entity.type
_entity.pdbx_description
1 polymer ?
#
loop_
_entity_poly.entity_id
_entity_poly.type
_entity_poly.pdbx_seq_one_letter_code
_entity_poly.pdbx_strand_id
1 'polypeptide(L)'
;MRSKILLTSLALSIGALSAQNYQVPVSEKNEPMMTGKFQPTWNSLENYQVPEWFRNAKFGIWAHWGPQCVEGSGDWMARSMYLEGSAEYKHHVEHYGHPSEVGFKDIIPLFKAEKWNPDKLVEFYKKIGAQYFFALGNHHDNFDLWDSKYQAWNSKNMGPKRDILVEWEQAARKYELPFGISFHADHAWTWYE
;
A
#
# COMPACT_ATOMS: atom_id res chain seq x y z
N MET A 1 27.11 1.88 -60.73
CA MET A 1 27.33 2.11 -59.29
C MET A 1 26.11 1.60 -58.54
N ARG A 2 26.22 0.47 -57.81
CA ARG A 2 25.11 -0.10 -57.03
C ARG A 2 25.34 0.26 -55.58
N SER A 3 24.48 1.12 -55.03
CA SER A 3 24.49 1.53 -53.62
C SER A 3 23.94 0.39 -52.74
N LYS A 4 24.75 -0.13 -51.85
CA LYS A 4 24.32 -1.10 -50.83
C LYS A 4 23.77 -0.32 -49.61
N ILE A 5 22.49 -0.47 -49.39
CA ILE A 5 21.84 0.03 -48.17
C ILE A 5 22.12 -1.00 -47.06
N LEU A 6 22.90 -0.60 -46.05
CA LEU A 6 23.12 -1.37 -44.84
C LEU A 6 21.93 -1.14 -43.90
N LEU A 7 21.10 -2.18 -43.74
CA LEU A 7 20.08 -2.19 -42.66
C LEU A 7 20.77 -2.62 -41.36
N THR A 8 20.97 -1.67 -40.47
CA THR A 8 21.36 -1.95 -39.08
C THR A 8 20.09 -2.30 -38.30
N SER A 9 19.91 -3.59 -38.03
CA SER A 9 18.87 -4.07 -37.10
C SER A 9 19.25 -3.70 -35.67
N LEU A 10 18.53 -2.76 -35.09
CA LEU A 10 18.59 -2.43 -33.67
C LEU A 10 17.84 -3.53 -32.91
N ALA A 11 18.56 -4.45 -32.28
CA ALA A 11 17.98 -5.44 -31.41
C ALA A 11 17.62 -4.74 -30.07
N LEU A 12 16.34 -4.45 -29.86
CA LEU A 12 15.83 -4.14 -28.53
C LEU A 12 15.96 -5.39 -27.67
N SER A 13 16.90 -5.37 -26.75
CA SER A 13 16.94 -6.33 -25.66
C SER A 13 15.79 -6.01 -24.70
N ILE A 14 14.67 -6.71 -24.84
CA ILE A 14 13.63 -6.79 -23.83
C ILE A 14 14.26 -7.54 -22.67
N GLY A 15 14.73 -6.82 -21.65
CA GLY A 15 15.11 -7.40 -20.38
C GLY A 15 13.88 -8.07 -19.79
N ALA A 16 13.83 -9.40 -19.86
CA ALA A 16 12.86 -10.16 -19.10
C ALA A 16 13.11 -9.81 -17.62
N LEU A 17 12.23 -9.02 -17.03
CA LEU A 17 12.09 -8.96 -15.58
C LEU A 17 11.73 -10.39 -15.14
N SER A 18 12.74 -11.15 -14.74
CA SER A 18 12.51 -12.43 -14.08
C SER A 18 11.69 -12.11 -12.84
N ALA A 19 10.43 -12.56 -12.82
CA ALA A 19 9.67 -12.63 -11.60
C ALA A 19 10.54 -13.42 -10.61
N GLN A 20 11.15 -12.72 -9.66
CA GLN A 20 11.84 -13.39 -8.58
C GLN A 20 10.79 -14.25 -7.90
N ASN A 21 10.99 -15.57 -7.92
CA ASN A 21 10.20 -16.49 -7.12
C ASN A 21 10.45 -16.13 -5.66
N TYR A 22 9.64 -15.25 -5.13
CA TYR A 22 9.69 -14.79 -3.76
C TYR A 22 9.09 -15.92 -2.91
N GLN A 23 9.94 -16.86 -2.51
CA GLN A 23 9.53 -17.91 -1.58
C GLN A 23 9.63 -17.36 -0.16
N VAL A 24 8.50 -17.07 0.42
CA VAL A 24 8.40 -16.73 1.83
C VAL A 24 8.52 -18.02 2.63
N PRO A 25 9.59 -18.21 3.43
CA PRO A 25 9.67 -19.35 4.33
C PRO A 25 8.69 -19.12 5.49
N VAL A 26 7.46 -19.59 5.33
CA VAL A 26 6.48 -19.59 6.41
C VAL A 26 6.81 -20.75 7.36
N SER A 27 7.33 -20.43 8.53
CA SER A 27 7.46 -21.41 9.62
C SER A 27 7.22 -20.74 10.97
N GLU A 28 6.59 -21.47 11.89
CA GLU A 28 6.37 -21.01 13.27
C GLU A 28 7.67 -20.61 13.98
N LYS A 29 8.82 -21.13 13.52
CA LYS A 29 10.14 -20.74 14.04
C LYS A 29 10.56 -19.36 13.60
N ASN A 30 10.12 -18.91 12.43
CA ASN A 30 10.48 -17.60 11.88
C ASN A 30 9.53 -16.51 12.36
N GLU A 31 8.34 -16.88 12.81
CA GLU A 31 7.30 -15.97 13.30
C GLU A 31 6.63 -16.55 14.54
N PRO A 32 7.35 -16.56 15.68
CA PRO A 32 6.76 -17.04 16.92
C PRO A 32 5.59 -16.12 17.30
N MET A 33 4.44 -16.73 17.57
CA MET A 33 3.33 -15.99 18.17
C MET A 33 3.76 -15.49 19.55
N MET A 34 3.74 -14.18 19.72
CA MET A 34 4.01 -13.56 21.02
C MET A 34 2.90 -13.95 22.01
N THR A 35 3.30 -14.34 23.20
CA THR A 35 2.35 -14.55 24.30
C THR A 35 1.69 -13.22 24.65
N GLY A 36 0.40 -13.10 24.35
CA GLY A 36 -0.42 -11.94 24.66
C GLY A 36 -1.27 -12.14 25.92
N LYS A 37 -1.95 -11.09 26.33
CA LYS A 37 -2.92 -11.12 27.44
C LYS A 37 -4.10 -12.05 27.13
N PHE A 38 -4.46 -12.20 25.85
CA PHE A 38 -5.62 -12.97 25.42
C PHE A 38 -5.20 -14.23 24.69
N GLN A 39 -5.96 -15.30 24.91
CA GLN A 39 -5.83 -16.56 24.19
C GLN A 39 -6.76 -16.54 22.95
N PRO A 40 -6.51 -17.34 21.88
CA PRO A 40 -7.34 -17.40 20.69
C PRO A 40 -8.64 -18.20 20.94
N THR A 41 -9.38 -17.83 21.97
CA THR A 41 -10.67 -18.40 22.34
C THR A 41 -11.67 -17.30 22.64
N TRP A 42 -12.94 -17.51 22.31
CA TRP A 42 -13.99 -16.54 22.58
C TRP A 42 -14.07 -16.16 24.05
N ASN A 43 -14.00 -17.13 24.96
CA ASN A 43 -14.01 -16.87 26.41
C ASN A 43 -12.90 -15.94 26.86
N SER A 44 -11.74 -15.97 26.21
CA SER A 44 -10.65 -15.04 26.52
C SER A 44 -10.87 -13.68 25.87
N LEU A 45 -11.32 -13.64 24.63
CA LEU A 45 -11.52 -12.41 23.85
C LEU A 45 -12.67 -11.54 24.38
N GLU A 46 -13.75 -12.17 24.91
CA GLU A 46 -14.88 -11.47 25.55
C GLU A 46 -14.47 -10.65 26.77
N ASN A 47 -13.32 -10.93 27.37
CA ASN A 47 -12.78 -10.15 28.48
C ASN A 47 -12.05 -8.86 28.03
N TYR A 48 -11.99 -8.60 26.72
CA TYR A 48 -11.39 -7.37 26.23
C TYR A 48 -12.18 -6.13 26.68
N GLN A 49 -11.46 -5.18 27.23
CA GLN A 49 -12.02 -3.88 27.60
C GLN A 49 -11.35 -2.79 26.77
N VAL A 50 -12.16 -1.95 26.16
CA VAL A 50 -11.66 -0.77 25.42
C VAL A 50 -10.87 0.12 26.37
N PRO A 51 -9.60 0.47 26.05
CA PRO A 51 -8.80 1.33 26.93
C PRO A 51 -9.48 2.68 27.19
N GLU A 52 -9.39 3.16 28.42
CA GLU A 52 -10.00 4.43 28.82
C GLU A 52 -9.45 5.61 28.00
N TRP A 53 -8.15 5.62 27.73
CA TRP A 53 -7.54 6.67 26.92
C TRP A 53 -8.21 6.78 25.53
N PHE A 54 -8.55 5.65 24.89
CA PHE A 54 -9.20 5.63 23.58
C PHE A 54 -10.64 6.16 23.68
N ARG A 55 -11.37 5.77 24.74
CA ARG A 55 -12.72 6.32 25.00
C ARG A 55 -12.69 7.83 25.17
N ASN A 56 -11.67 8.36 25.82
CA ASN A 56 -11.53 9.78 26.13
C ASN A 56 -10.95 10.59 24.97
N ALA A 57 -10.23 9.98 24.07
CA ALA A 57 -9.60 10.63 22.92
C ALA A 57 -10.59 11.30 21.97
N LYS A 58 -11.75 10.71 21.71
CA LYS A 58 -12.88 11.20 20.89
C LYS A 58 -12.54 11.50 19.43
N PHE A 59 -11.37 12.08 19.13
CA PHE A 59 -10.97 12.50 17.80
C PHE A 59 -9.61 11.93 17.43
N GLY A 60 -9.57 11.17 16.35
CA GLY A 60 -8.36 10.67 15.72
C GLY A 60 -8.42 10.87 14.22
N ILE A 61 -7.29 10.69 13.56
CA ILE A 61 -7.19 10.77 12.10
C ILE A 61 -6.68 9.45 11.56
N TRP A 62 -7.22 9.05 10.44
CA TRP A 62 -6.80 7.92 9.66
C TRP A 62 -6.34 8.35 8.27
N ALA A 63 -5.08 8.08 7.93
CA ALA A 63 -4.57 8.25 6.58
C ALA A 63 -4.85 6.97 5.77
N HIS A 64 -5.92 6.99 5.00
CA HIS A 64 -6.29 5.94 4.06
C HIS A 64 -5.72 6.27 2.68
N TRP A 65 -4.45 5.97 2.47
CA TRP A 65 -3.69 6.47 1.34
C TRP A 65 -2.64 5.47 0.86
N GLY A 66 -2.60 5.23 -0.45
CA GLY A 66 -1.73 4.28 -1.13
C GLY A 66 -1.87 4.36 -2.64
N PRO A 67 -1.38 3.36 -3.41
CA PRO A 67 -1.45 3.35 -4.88
C PRO A 67 -2.88 3.47 -5.43
N GLN A 68 -3.89 2.99 -4.73
CA GLN A 68 -5.29 3.10 -5.11
C GLN A 68 -5.76 4.55 -5.30
N CYS A 69 -5.04 5.51 -4.71
CA CYS A 69 -5.37 6.94 -4.81
C CYS A 69 -4.79 7.62 -6.07
N VAL A 70 -3.96 6.94 -6.85
CA VAL A 70 -3.25 7.55 -8.00
C VAL A 70 -4.22 8.06 -9.05
N GLU A 71 -5.21 7.27 -9.38
CA GLU A 71 -6.18 7.63 -10.42
C GLU A 71 -7.26 8.62 -9.94
N GLY A 72 -7.43 8.77 -8.63
CA GLY A 72 -8.42 9.67 -8.06
C GLY A 72 -9.88 9.25 -8.30
N SER A 73 -10.12 7.97 -8.60
CA SER A 73 -11.44 7.43 -8.92
C SER A 73 -11.67 6.11 -8.18
N GLY A 74 -12.49 6.17 -7.10
CA GLY A 74 -12.83 5.00 -6.29
C GLY A 74 -11.71 4.49 -5.40
N ASP A 75 -12.13 3.87 -4.28
CA ASP A 75 -11.19 3.34 -3.28
C ASP A 75 -10.68 1.93 -3.65
N TRP A 76 -11.51 1.16 -4.35
CA TRP A 76 -11.19 -0.21 -4.75
C TRP A 76 -10.68 -0.29 -6.19
N MET A 77 -9.87 0.66 -6.58
CA MET A 77 -9.38 0.82 -7.95
C MET A 77 -8.70 -0.43 -8.48
N ALA A 78 -7.86 -1.09 -7.69
CA ALA A 78 -7.13 -2.31 -8.06
C ALA A 78 -8.04 -3.49 -8.50
N ARG A 79 -9.32 -3.44 -8.15
CA ARG A 79 -10.32 -4.39 -8.66
C ARG A 79 -11.22 -3.76 -9.70
N SER A 80 -11.80 -2.61 -9.36
CA SER A 80 -12.91 -2.04 -10.11
C SER A 80 -12.52 -1.61 -11.51
N MET A 81 -11.23 -1.27 -11.72
CA MET A 81 -10.69 -0.99 -13.05
C MET A 81 -10.75 -2.18 -14.01
N TYR A 82 -10.89 -3.42 -13.51
CA TYR A 82 -11.05 -4.64 -14.31
C TYR A 82 -12.51 -5.07 -14.48
N LEU A 83 -13.48 -4.34 -13.89
CA LEU A 83 -14.90 -4.64 -14.00
C LEU A 83 -15.52 -3.78 -15.09
N GLU A 84 -15.65 -4.34 -16.28
CA GLU A 84 -16.25 -3.66 -17.43
C GLU A 84 -17.62 -3.05 -17.07
N GLY A 85 -17.77 -1.77 -17.39
CA GLY A 85 -18.98 -1.00 -17.09
C GLY A 85 -19.01 -0.29 -15.73
N SER A 86 -18.07 -0.56 -14.83
CA SER A 86 -17.92 0.23 -13.59
C SER A 86 -17.49 1.68 -13.88
N ALA A 87 -17.62 2.56 -12.91
CA ALA A 87 -17.15 3.94 -13.04
C ALA A 87 -15.62 4.00 -13.13
N GLU A 88 -14.95 3.19 -12.32
CA GLU A 88 -13.49 3.08 -12.27
C GLU A 88 -12.92 2.51 -13.58
N TYR A 89 -13.57 1.49 -14.14
CA TYR A 89 -13.17 0.96 -15.47
C TYR A 89 -13.24 2.04 -16.54
N LYS A 90 -14.35 2.78 -16.61
CA LYS A 90 -14.52 3.85 -17.59
C LYS A 90 -13.48 4.95 -17.42
N HIS A 91 -13.25 5.36 -16.17
CA HIS A 91 -12.23 6.35 -15.82
C HIS A 91 -10.84 5.87 -16.25
N HIS A 92 -10.50 4.62 -15.92
CA HIS A 92 -9.19 4.05 -16.26
C HIS A 92 -8.97 3.99 -17.77
N VAL A 93 -9.95 3.48 -18.50
CA VAL A 93 -9.86 3.38 -19.98
C VAL A 93 -9.71 4.76 -20.63
N GLU A 94 -10.41 5.77 -20.12
CA GLU A 94 -10.34 7.13 -20.64
C GLU A 94 -8.97 7.79 -20.43
N HIS A 95 -8.32 7.54 -19.28
CA HIS A 95 -7.12 8.27 -18.87
C HIS A 95 -5.81 7.48 -19.05
N TYR A 96 -5.87 6.16 -19.00
CA TYR A 96 -4.69 5.29 -19.00
C TYR A 96 -4.70 4.22 -20.09
N GLY A 97 -5.86 3.88 -20.63
CA GLY A 97 -6.03 2.83 -21.64
C GLY A 97 -6.70 1.57 -21.10
N HIS A 98 -6.82 0.56 -21.96
CA HIS A 98 -7.50 -0.67 -21.57
C HIS A 98 -6.70 -1.45 -20.50
N PRO A 99 -7.34 -2.06 -19.46
CA PRO A 99 -6.63 -2.77 -18.38
C PRO A 99 -5.79 -3.96 -18.82
N SER A 100 -5.99 -4.48 -20.03
CA SER A 100 -5.12 -5.51 -20.62
C SER A 100 -3.77 -4.97 -21.12
N GLU A 101 -3.64 -3.65 -21.29
CA GLU A 101 -2.42 -2.98 -21.75
C GLU A 101 -1.76 -2.21 -20.62
N VAL A 102 -2.57 -1.52 -19.81
CA VAL A 102 -2.15 -0.77 -18.63
C VAL A 102 -2.93 -1.28 -17.43
N GLY A 103 -2.33 -2.14 -16.64
CA GLY A 103 -2.95 -2.70 -15.44
C GLY A 103 -2.57 -1.96 -14.15
N PHE A 104 -3.11 -2.39 -13.02
CA PHE A 104 -2.81 -1.76 -11.74
C PHE A 104 -1.31 -1.79 -11.40
N LYS A 105 -0.59 -2.83 -11.81
CA LYS A 105 0.88 -2.91 -11.70
C LYS A 105 1.61 -1.75 -12.38
N ASP A 106 1.01 -1.19 -13.44
CA ASP A 106 1.57 -0.05 -14.18
C ASP A 106 1.21 1.29 -13.52
N ILE A 107 0.14 1.31 -12.70
CA ILE A 107 -0.28 2.46 -11.90
C ILE A 107 0.62 2.64 -10.66
N ILE A 108 1.05 1.54 -10.03
CA ILE A 108 1.88 1.59 -8.82
C ILE A 108 3.13 2.48 -8.96
N PRO A 109 3.91 2.43 -10.06
CA PRO A 109 5.07 3.31 -10.25
C PRO A 109 4.73 4.81 -10.27
N LEU A 110 3.46 5.17 -10.51
CA LEU A 110 2.99 6.56 -10.53
C LEU A 110 2.68 7.07 -9.11
N PHE A 111 2.57 6.18 -8.13
CA PHE A 111 2.46 6.53 -6.71
C PHE A 111 3.83 6.99 -6.19
N LYS A 112 4.19 8.24 -6.39
CA LYS A 112 5.55 8.74 -6.08
C LYS A 112 5.69 9.45 -4.74
N ALA A 113 4.58 9.89 -4.16
CA ALA A 113 4.55 10.60 -2.87
C ALA A 113 5.49 11.84 -2.80
N GLU A 114 5.75 12.52 -3.92
CA GLU A 114 6.74 13.61 -4.03
C GLU A 114 6.42 14.81 -3.13
N LYS A 115 5.13 15.10 -2.96
CA LYS A 115 4.66 16.22 -2.14
C LYS A 115 4.31 15.82 -0.71
N TRP A 116 4.42 14.53 -0.40
CA TRP A 116 4.07 14.03 0.91
C TRP A 116 5.15 14.34 1.94
N ASN A 117 4.74 14.97 3.01
CA ASN A 117 5.59 15.30 4.15
C ASN A 117 4.86 14.87 5.44
N PRO A 118 5.17 13.68 5.97
CA PRO A 118 4.49 13.14 7.14
C PRO A 118 4.67 14.01 8.38
N ASP A 119 5.84 14.61 8.55
CA ASP A 119 6.14 15.47 9.69
C ASP A 119 5.19 16.67 9.75
N LYS A 120 5.03 17.40 8.65
CA LYS A 120 4.11 18.54 8.57
C LYS A 120 2.64 18.13 8.72
N LEU A 121 2.27 16.98 8.16
CA LEU A 121 0.89 16.49 8.24
C LEU A 121 0.54 16.09 9.68
N VAL A 122 1.40 15.35 10.37
CA VAL A 122 1.14 14.91 11.74
C VAL A 122 1.20 16.12 12.71
N GLU A 123 2.09 17.07 12.49
CA GLU A 123 2.07 18.35 13.21
C GLU A 123 0.72 19.04 13.07
N PHE A 124 0.21 19.13 11.86
CA PHE A 124 -1.11 19.71 11.59
C PHE A 124 -2.22 18.91 12.28
N TYR A 125 -2.19 17.57 12.23
CA TYR A 125 -3.17 16.73 12.90
C TYR A 125 -3.19 16.97 14.41
N LYS A 126 -2.01 17.05 15.05
CA LYS A 126 -1.90 17.41 16.45
C LYS A 126 -2.48 18.79 16.75
N LYS A 127 -2.16 19.77 15.91
CA LYS A 127 -2.63 21.15 16.04
C LYS A 127 -4.15 21.30 15.98
N ILE A 128 -4.82 20.50 15.15
CA ILE A 128 -6.28 20.53 15.05
C ILE A 128 -6.98 19.65 16.10
N GLY A 129 -6.24 19.07 17.02
CA GLY A 129 -6.76 18.37 18.19
C GLY A 129 -6.85 16.86 18.08
N ALA A 130 -6.22 16.22 17.07
CA ALA A 130 -6.14 14.77 17.00
C ALA A 130 -5.43 14.21 18.23
N GLN A 131 -5.99 13.15 18.80
CA GLN A 131 -5.49 12.46 19.97
C GLN A 131 -4.81 11.13 19.65
N TYR A 132 -5.00 10.62 18.43
CA TYR A 132 -4.34 9.43 17.89
C TYR A 132 -4.34 9.49 16.36
N PHE A 133 -3.48 8.69 15.76
CA PHE A 133 -3.32 8.62 14.32
C PHE A 133 -3.19 7.18 13.84
N PHE A 134 -3.90 6.83 12.79
CA PHE A 134 -3.75 5.55 12.10
C PHE A 134 -3.27 5.78 10.66
N ALA A 135 -2.35 4.94 10.22
CA ALA A 135 -1.96 4.86 8.82
C ALA A 135 -2.38 3.52 8.21
N LEU A 136 -2.67 3.54 6.92
CA LEU A 136 -2.86 2.33 6.15
C LEU A 136 -1.52 1.63 5.97
N GLY A 137 -1.45 0.34 6.30
CA GLY A 137 -0.31 -0.51 6.03
C GLY A 137 -0.45 -1.24 4.69
N ASN A 138 -1.65 -1.78 4.44
CA ASN A 138 -1.96 -2.54 3.23
C ASN A 138 -3.45 -2.39 2.92
N HIS A 139 -3.78 -2.16 1.66
CA HIS A 139 -5.15 -2.11 1.17
C HIS A 139 -5.53 -3.42 0.47
N HIS A 140 -6.76 -3.52 -0.03
CA HIS A 140 -7.23 -4.65 -0.85
C HIS A 140 -6.42 -4.88 -2.14
N ASP A 141 -5.63 -3.89 -2.55
CA ASP A 141 -4.65 -4.01 -3.62
C ASP A 141 -3.44 -4.87 -3.23
N ASN A 142 -3.35 -5.27 -1.98
CA ASN A 142 -2.28 -6.09 -1.43
C ASN A 142 -0.87 -5.51 -1.67
N PHE A 143 -0.76 -4.18 -1.74
CA PHE A 143 0.51 -3.47 -1.82
C PHE A 143 0.95 -3.01 -0.43
N ASP A 144 2.14 -3.41 -0.01
CA ASP A 144 2.66 -3.07 1.32
C ASP A 144 3.25 -1.67 1.35
N LEU A 145 2.79 -0.84 2.29
CA LEU A 145 3.29 0.53 2.46
C LEU A 145 4.53 0.62 3.37
N TRP A 146 5.23 -0.50 3.60
CA TRP A 146 6.47 -0.59 4.37
C TRP A 146 7.50 -1.47 3.65
N ASP A 147 8.71 -1.53 4.18
CA ASP A 147 9.80 -2.40 3.70
C ASP A 147 9.52 -3.86 4.07
N SER A 148 8.56 -4.46 3.36
CA SER A 148 8.13 -5.83 3.60
C SER A 148 9.19 -6.83 3.15
N LYS A 149 9.57 -7.73 4.06
CA LYS A 149 10.45 -8.87 3.74
C LYS A 149 9.68 -10.05 3.09
N TYR A 150 8.34 -9.98 3.06
CA TYR A 150 7.48 -11.08 2.62
C TYR A 150 7.00 -10.95 1.19
N GLN A 151 6.99 -9.73 0.65
CA GLN A 151 6.64 -9.52 -0.75
C GLN A 151 7.44 -8.38 -1.38
N ALA A 152 7.66 -8.49 -2.69
CA ALA A 152 8.39 -7.49 -3.46
C ALA A 152 7.54 -6.25 -3.78
N TRP A 153 6.20 -6.38 -3.83
CA TRP A 153 5.26 -5.31 -4.11
C TRP A 153 5.04 -4.44 -2.88
N ASN A 154 6.00 -3.55 -2.64
CA ASN A 154 5.97 -2.66 -1.50
C ASN A 154 6.55 -1.27 -1.83
N SER A 155 6.22 -0.29 -1.00
CA SER A 155 6.57 1.12 -1.21
C SER A 155 8.06 1.42 -1.13
N LYS A 156 8.86 0.53 -0.53
CA LYS A 156 10.31 0.65 -0.49
C LYS A 156 10.94 0.26 -1.82
N ASN A 157 10.40 -0.76 -2.48
CA ASN A 157 10.92 -1.27 -3.74
C ASN A 157 10.36 -0.53 -4.95
N MET A 158 9.12 -0.06 -4.87
CA MET A 158 8.37 0.49 -6.01
C MET A 158 7.71 1.83 -5.65
N GLY A 159 7.26 2.53 -6.67
CA GLY A 159 6.58 3.81 -6.50
C GLY A 159 7.46 4.84 -5.80
N PRO A 160 7.17 5.25 -4.56
CA PRO A 160 7.89 6.30 -3.85
C PRO A 160 9.31 5.90 -3.44
N LYS A 161 9.63 4.60 -3.41
CA LYS A 161 10.89 4.04 -2.91
C LYS A 161 11.23 4.49 -1.49
N ARG A 162 10.19 4.58 -0.66
CA ARG A 162 10.24 5.02 0.74
C ARG A 162 9.48 4.02 1.60
N ASP A 163 9.88 3.90 2.86
CA ASP A 163 9.09 3.19 3.86
C ASP A 163 8.03 4.14 4.44
N ILE A 164 6.88 4.18 3.77
CA ILE A 164 5.80 5.10 4.11
C ILE A 164 5.32 4.90 5.55
N LEU A 165 5.22 3.65 5.98
CA LEU A 165 4.67 3.35 7.29
C LEU A 165 5.60 3.76 8.42
N VAL A 166 6.89 3.50 8.28
CA VAL A 166 7.92 3.93 9.25
C VAL A 166 8.00 5.46 9.33
N GLU A 167 7.90 6.15 8.22
CA GLU A 167 7.92 7.62 8.23
C GLU A 167 6.69 8.22 8.90
N TRP A 168 5.50 7.62 8.74
CA TRP A 168 4.30 7.99 9.50
C TRP A 168 4.48 7.74 11.00
N GLU A 169 5.01 6.57 11.37
CA GLU A 169 5.28 6.23 12.77
C GLU A 169 6.24 7.22 13.43
N GLN A 170 7.36 7.52 12.75
CA GLN A 170 8.35 8.49 13.26
C GLN A 170 7.73 9.86 13.48
N ALA A 171 6.92 10.35 12.55
CA ALA A 171 6.21 11.60 12.71
C ALA A 171 5.19 11.55 13.87
N ALA A 172 4.42 10.48 13.99
CA ALA A 172 3.46 10.31 15.08
C ALA A 172 4.15 10.32 16.45
N ARG A 173 5.26 9.60 16.59
CA ARG A 173 6.08 9.58 17.82
C ARG A 173 6.63 10.96 18.16
N LYS A 174 7.13 11.70 17.18
CA LYS A 174 7.65 13.05 17.38
C LYS A 174 6.62 14.02 17.98
N TYR A 175 5.37 13.89 17.56
CA TYR A 175 4.26 14.72 18.04
C TYR A 175 3.42 14.07 19.15
N GLU A 176 3.92 12.98 19.73
CA GLU A 176 3.28 12.28 20.84
C GLU A 176 1.83 11.90 20.55
N LEU A 177 1.57 11.40 19.34
CA LEU A 177 0.30 10.79 18.97
C LEU A 177 0.42 9.27 19.07
N PRO A 178 -0.44 8.58 19.83
CA PRO A 178 -0.61 7.14 19.72
C PRO A 178 -0.81 6.75 18.26
N PHE A 179 -0.01 5.78 17.78
CA PHE A 179 0.01 5.37 16.39
C PHE A 179 -0.54 3.95 16.23
N GLY A 180 -1.37 3.76 15.23
CA GLY A 180 -1.90 2.47 14.84
C GLY A 180 -1.76 2.24 13.34
N ILE A 181 -1.86 0.98 12.95
CA ILE A 181 -1.77 0.55 11.56
C ILE A 181 -3.05 -0.20 11.22
N SER A 182 -3.63 0.09 10.05
CA SER A 182 -4.78 -0.63 9.52
C SER A 182 -4.38 -1.51 8.34
N PHE A 183 -4.98 -2.69 8.29
CA PHE A 183 -4.81 -3.65 7.21
C PHE A 183 -6.18 -4.05 6.67
N HIS A 184 -6.34 -4.04 5.36
CA HIS A 184 -7.51 -4.54 4.66
C HIS A 184 -7.24 -5.96 4.14
N ALA A 185 -7.00 -6.88 5.06
CA ALA A 185 -6.59 -8.24 4.73
C ALA A 185 -7.75 -9.24 4.55
N ASP A 186 -9.01 -8.79 4.62
CA ASP A 186 -10.19 -9.61 4.38
C ASP A 186 -10.42 -9.93 2.91
N HIS A 187 -9.90 -9.10 2.02
CA HIS A 187 -9.85 -9.28 0.58
C HIS A 187 -8.46 -8.95 0.06
N ALA A 188 -7.98 -9.74 -0.89
CA ALA A 188 -6.77 -9.45 -1.65
C ALA A 188 -7.09 -9.61 -3.13
N TRP A 189 -6.98 -8.53 -3.88
CA TRP A 189 -7.16 -8.56 -5.32
C TRP A 189 -5.81 -8.82 -5.99
N THR A 190 -5.77 -9.82 -6.85
CA THR A 190 -4.57 -10.15 -7.64
C THR A 190 -4.56 -9.33 -8.93
N TRP A 191 -3.45 -8.67 -9.17
CA TRP A 191 -3.21 -7.82 -10.35
C TRP A 191 -1.74 -7.93 -10.80
N TYR A 192 -1.01 -8.90 -10.26
CA TYR A 192 0.43 -9.09 -10.49
C TYR A 192 0.76 -9.82 -11.79
N GLU A 193 -0.21 -10.38 -12.46
CA GLU A 193 -0.04 -11.16 -13.69
C GLU A 193 0.06 -10.27 -14.93
#